data_bd5ae3a3e618fcbc83fed1738e41f22e
#
_entry.id   bd5ae3a3e618fcbc83fed1738e41f22e
#
_cell.length_a   1.000
_cell.length_b   1.000
_cell.length_c   1.000
_cell.angle_alpha   90.00
_cell.angle_beta   90.00
_cell.angle_gamma   90.00
#
_symmetry.space_group_name_H-M   'P 1'
#
loop_
_entity.id
_entity.type
_entity.pdbx_description
1 polymer ?
#
loop_
_entity_poly.entity_id
_entity_poly.type
_entity_poly.pdbx_seq_one_letter_code
_entity_poly.pdbx_strand_id
1 'polypeptide(L)'
;LSQLQCLLANQDVIALGAQNVSQHESGAYTGDVSAAMLREFGVRYAIVGHSERRQHQAETDTNVAIKAKRALEAGITPIVCVGETQRERDEGLTDYIVRRQLAAVVHLVGPCISEIVLAYEPVWAIGTGKTATPEQAQQVHAILRKQLQAATEKAHTIRILTAAA
;
A
#
# COMPACT_ATOMS: atom_id res chain seq x y z
N LEU A 1 -14.99 12.64 0.51
CA LEU A 1 -14.40 12.80 -0.84
C LEU A 1 -14.98 14.02 -1.56
N SER A 2 -16.31 14.19 -1.66
CA SER A 2 -16.96 15.26 -2.44
C SER A 2 -16.49 16.67 -2.09
N GLN A 3 -16.40 17.02 -0.80
CA GLN A 3 -15.89 18.34 -0.38
C GLN A 3 -14.44 18.57 -0.82
N LEU A 4 -13.57 17.58 -0.68
CA LEU A 4 -12.17 17.66 -1.13
C LEU A 4 -12.07 17.77 -2.64
N GLN A 5 -12.89 17.04 -3.38
CA GLN A 5 -12.96 17.13 -4.83
C GLN A 5 -13.29 18.58 -5.28
N CYS A 6 -14.28 19.22 -4.66
CA CYS A 6 -14.62 20.61 -4.95
C CYS A 6 -13.48 21.58 -4.62
N LEU A 7 -12.83 21.40 -3.47
CA LEU A 7 -11.72 22.27 -3.04
C LEU A 7 -10.49 22.13 -3.94
N LEU A 8 -10.26 20.93 -4.51
CA LEU A 8 -9.12 20.64 -5.36
C LEU A 8 -9.38 20.84 -6.86
N ALA A 9 -10.61 21.21 -7.27
CA ALA A 9 -11.02 21.26 -8.66
C ALA A 9 -10.20 22.20 -9.56
N ASN A 10 -9.54 23.23 -8.99
CA ASN A 10 -8.83 24.26 -9.73
C ASN A 10 -7.31 24.24 -9.48
N GLN A 11 -6.77 23.10 -9.07
CA GLN A 11 -5.33 22.97 -8.83
C GLN A 11 -4.86 21.53 -9.15
N ASP A 12 -3.58 21.40 -9.60
CA ASP A 12 -2.97 20.13 -9.98
C ASP A 12 -1.81 19.72 -9.04
N VAL A 13 -1.55 20.52 -8.00
CA VAL A 13 -0.41 20.30 -7.08
C VAL A 13 -0.70 19.18 -6.08
N ILE A 14 -1.96 19.08 -5.60
CA ILE A 14 -2.40 18.12 -4.61
C ILE A 14 -3.32 17.08 -5.28
N ALA A 15 -2.98 15.82 -5.16
CA ALA A 15 -3.79 14.72 -5.66
C ALA A 15 -4.66 14.14 -4.54
N LEU A 16 -5.92 13.82 -4.86
CA LEU A 16 -6.84 13.16 -3.93
C LEU A 16 -6.47 11.68 -3.78
N GLY A 17 -6.36 11.20 -2.54
CA GLY A 17 -6.15 9.81 -2.19
C GLY A 17 -7.26 9.25 -1.31
N ALA A 18 -7.54 7.95 -1.43
CA ALA A 18 -8.42 7.21 -0.55
C ALA A 18 -7.62 6.39 0.46
N GLN A 19 -8.12 6.27 1.69
CA GLN A 19 -7.47 5.51 2.77
C GLN A 19 -7.72 4.00 2.67
N ASN A 20 -8.60 3.57 1.78
CA ASN A 20 -8.91 2.17 1.49
C ASN A 20 -9.65 2.07 0.15
N VAL A 21 -9.75 0.84 -0.37
CA VAL A 21 -10.60 0.46 -1.51
C VAL A 21 -11.17 -0.92 -1.27
N SER A 22 -12.38 -1.21 -1.76
CA SER A 22 -12.96 -2.54 -1.70
C SER A 22 -12.16 -3.54 -2.55
N GLN A 23 -12.10 -4.79 -2.11
CA GLN A 23 -11.60 -5.91 -2.92
C GLN A 23 -12.62 -6.35 -3.99
N HIS A 24 -13.88 -5.93 -3.86
CA HIS A 24 -14.96 -6.28 -4.77
C HIS A 24 -15.14 -5.20 -5.83
N GLU A 25 -15.40 -5.62 -7.04
CA GLU A 25 -15.64 -4.72 -8.17
C GLU A 25 -17.01 -4.06 -8.04
N SER A 26 -18.03 -4.87 -7.76
CA SER A 26 -19.42 -4.44 -7.58
C SER A 26 -20.16 -5.49 -6.73
N GLY A 27 -21.39 -5.18 -6.34
CA GLY A 27 -22.25 -6.10 -5.60
C GLY A 27 -22.75 -5.57 -4.26
N ALA A 28 -23.42 -6.42 -3.49
CA ALA A 28 -24.06 -6.08 -2.20
C ALA A 28 -23.05 -6.17 -1.05
N TYR A 29 -22.13 -5.25 -1.00
CA TYR A 29 -21.10 -5.13 0.05
C TYR A 29 -21.32 -3.83 0.82
N THR A 30 -22.32 -3.86 1.70
CA THR A 30 -22.74 -2.67 2.46
C THR A 30 -21.61 -2.03 3.25
N GLY A 31 -21.33 -0.77 3.00
CA GLY A 31 -20.24 -0.01 3.62
C GLY A 31 -18.93 0.01 2.85
N ASP A 32 -18.77 -0.85 1.85
CA ASP A 32 -17.59 -0.83 0.98
C ASP A 32 -17.66 0.27 -0.09
N VAL A 33 -16.50 0.82 -0.42
CA VAL A 33 -16.34 1.79 -1.51
C VAL A 33 -15.49 1.15 -2.60
N SER A 34 -16.07 0.92 -3.77
CA SER A 34 -15.38 0.29 -4.89
C SER A 34 -14.36 1.25 -5.55
N ALA A 35 -13.43 0.69 -6.31
CA ALA A 35 -12.47 1.47 -7.08
C ALA A 35 -13.17 2.38 -8.12
N ALA A 36 -14.26 1.91 -8.74
CA ALA A 36 -15.05 2.70 -9.68
C ALA A 36 -15.66 3.94 -9.00
N MET A 37 -16.26 3.77 -7.80
CA MET A 37 -16.79 4.90 -7.02
C MET A 37 -15.67 5.91 -6.66
N LEU A 38 -14.48 5.45 -6.27
CA LEU A 38 -13.35 6.32 -5.97
C LEU A 38 -12.92 7.13 -7.20
N ARG A 39 -12.91 6.51 -8.37
CA ARG A 39 -12.54 7.15 -9.63
C ARG A 39 -13.49 8.29 -10.00
N GLU A 40 -14.80 8.15 -9.75
CA GLU A 40 -15.79 9.21 -9.99
C GLU A 40 -15.48 10.50 -9.21
N PHE A 41 -14.82 10.39 -8.07
CA PHE A 41 -14.33 11.51 -7.27
C PHE A 41 -12.94 12.04 -7.69
N GLY A 42 -12.36 11.50 -8.75
CA GLY A 42 -11.02 11.90 -9.20
C GLY A 42 -9.88 11.42 -8.28
N VAL A 43 -10.12 10.35 -7.51
CA VAL A 43 -9.09 9.74 -6.65
C VAL A 43 -7.97 9.17 -7.53
N ARG A 44 -6.72 9.56 -7.25
CA ARG A 44 -5.52 9.11 -7.95
C ARG A 44 -4.73 8.06 -7.20
N TYR A 45 -4.86 7.99 -5.89
CA TYR A 45 -4.13 7.06 -5.02
C TYR A 45 -5.09 6.36 -4.05
N ALA A 46 -4.81 5.10 -3.71
CA ALA A 46 -5.53 4.39 -2.66
C ALA A 46 -4.54 3.63 -1.78
N ILE A 47 -4.62 3.84 -0.45
CA ILE A 47 -3.84 3.08 0.52
C ILE A 47 -4.45 1.69 0.63
N VAL A 48 -3.63 0.64 0.57
CA VAL A 48 -4.05 -0.75 0.74
C VAL A 48 -3.10 -1.48 1.69
N GLY A 49 -3.65 -2.32 2.56
CA GLY A 49 -2.87 -3.12 3.49
C GLY A 49 -2.23 -2.37 4.64
N HIS A 50 -2.72 -1.17 4.99
CA HIS A 50 -2.28 -0.44 6.17
C HIS A 50 -2.33 -1.33 7.42
N SER A 51 -1.37 -1.19 8.33
CA SER A 51 -1.23 -2.04 9.52
C SER A 51 -2.50 -2.11 10.37
N GLU A 52 -3.20 -0.98 10.57
CA GLU A 52 -4.47 -0.95 11.30
C GLU A 52 -5.55 -1.82 10.65
N ARG A 53 -5.60 -1.87 9.31
CA ARG A 53 -6.58 -2.70 8.63
C ARG A 53 -6.23 -4.19 8.73
N ARG A 54 -4.93 -4.52 8.69
CA ARG A 54 -4.47 -5.89 8.97
C ARG A 54 -4.83 -6.31 10.40
N GLN A 55 -4.64 -5.41 11.37
CA GLN A 55 -4.89 -5.68 12.77
C GLN A 55 -6.38 -5.69 13.14
N HIS A 56 -7.15 -4.69 12.70
CA HIS A 56 -8.53 -4.47 13.14
C HIS A 56 -9.59 -5.02 12.19
N GLN A 57 -9.24 -5.22 10.92
CA GLN A 57 -10.14 -5.73 9.88
C GLN A 57 -9.71 -7.10 9.35
N ALA A 58 -8.70 -7.72 9.97
CA ALA A 58 -8.15 -9.02 9.57
C ALA A 58 -7.78 -9.11 8.07
N GLU A 59 -7.31 -8.00 7.47
CA GLU A 59 -6.89 -8.00 6.07
C GLU A 59 -5.64 -8.87 5.89
N THR A 60 -5.77 -9.89 5.05
CA THR A 60 -4.68 -10.81 4.69
C THR A 60 -3.84 -10.26 3.54
N ASP A 61 -2.67 -10.85 3.30
CA ASP A 61 -1.83 -10.51 2.15
C ASP A 61 -2.58 -10.70 0.81
N THR A 62 -3.46 -11.71 0.74
CA THR A 62 -4.34 -11.95 -0.41
C THR A 62 -5.37 -10.82 -0.59
N ASN A 63 -6.01 -10.37 0.48
CA ASN A 63 -6.94 -9.24 0.39
C ASN A 63 -6.25 -7.99 -0.12
N VAL A 64 -5.04 -7.69 0.39
CA VAL A 64 -4.25 -6.53 -0.03
C VAL A 64 -3.88 -6.62 -1.51
N ALA A 65 -3.46 -7.79 -1.98
CA ALA A 65 -3.14 -8.02 -3.39
C ALA A 65 -4.37 -7.80 -4.29
N ILE A 66 -5.55 -8.30 -3.89
CA ILE A 66 -6.80 -8.09 -4.63
C ILE A 66 -7.15 -6.59 -4.69
N LYS A 67 -7.05 -5.87 -3.57
CA LYS A 67 -7.31 -4.43 -3.51
C LYS A 67 -6.35 -3.65 -4.39
N ALA A 68 -5.06 -3.98 -4.39
CA ALA A 68 -4.08 -3.36 -5.27
C ALA A 68 -4.44 -3.57 -6.74
N LYS A 69 -4.82 -4.80 -7.11
CA LYS A 69 -5.29 -5.13 -8.46
C LYS A 69 -6.53 -4.31 -8.85
N ARG A 70 -7.55 -4.23 -7.97
CA ARG A 70 -8.77 -3.45 -8.23
C ARG A 70 -8.51 -1.96 -8.42
N ALA A 71 -7.59 -1.40 -7.64
CA ALA A 71 -7.16 -0.01 -7.81
C ALA A 71 -6.51 0.20 -9.18
N LEU A 72 -5.56 -0.65 -9.57
CA LEU A 72 -4.87 -0.59 -10.88
C LEU A 72 -5.85 -0.72 -12.05
N GLU A 73 -6.79 -1.67 -11.99
CA GLU A 73 -7.83 -1.87 -13.02
C GLU A 73 -8.71 -0.62 -13.22
N ALA A 74 -8.91 0.18 -12.16
CA ALA A 74 -9.63 1.43 -12.21
C ALA A 74 -8.75 2.65 -12.56
N GLY A 75 -7.45 2.47 -12.82
CA GLY A 75 -6.51 3.55 -13.08
C GLY A 75 -6.14 4.37 -11.83
N ILE A 76 -6.27 3.77 -10.65
CA ILE A 76 -5.87 4.35 -9.36
C ILE A 76 -4.56 3.70 -8.94
N THR A 77 -3.54 4.49 -8.60
CA THR A 77 -2.26 3.99 -8.10
C THR A 77 -2.40 3.50 -6.66
N PRO A 78 -2.23 2.20 -6.38
CA PRO A 78 -2.24 1.72 -5.01
C PRO A 78 -0.94 2.09 -4.28
N ILE A 79 -1.08 2.57 -3.04
CA ILE A 79 0.01 2.70 -2.07
C ILE A 79 -0.06 1.44 -1.21
N VAL A 80 0.81 0.49 -1.51
CA VAL A 80 0.84 -0.82 -0.84
C VAL A 80 1.66 -0.73 0.43
N CYS A 81 1.03 -0.92 1.58
CA CYS A 81 1.69 -0.92 2.88
C CYS A 81 2.21 -2.31 3.24
N VAL A 82 3.47 -2.36 3.64
CA VAL A 82 4.15 -3.56 4.14
C VAL A 82 4.96 -3.22 5.39
N GLY A 83 5.03 -4.13 6.34
CA GLY A 83 5.79 -3.91 7.55
C GLY A 83 5.58 -5.01 8.58
N GLU A 84 6.54 -5.12 9.49
CA GLU A 84 6.56 -6.09 10.56
C GLU A 84 6.15 -5.50 11.90
N THR A 85 5.55 -6.33 12.75
CA THR A 85 5.24 -6.03 14.14
C THR A 85 6.50 -6.06 15.02
N GLN A 86 6.43 -5.52 16.25
CA GLN A 86 7.53 -5.59 17.21
C GLN A 86 7.96 -7.05 17.46
N ARG A 87 7.02 -7.96 17.65
CA ARG A 87 7.30 -9.38 17.88
C ARG A 87 8.06 -10.00 16.70
N GLU A 88 7.59 -9.80 15.47
CA GLU A 88 8.26 -10.32 14.27
C GLU A 88 9.67 -9.76 14.11
N ARG A 89 9.87 -8.49 14.48
CA ARG A 89 11.18 -7.86 14.48
C ARG A 89 12.12 -8.48 15.53
N ASP A 90 11.64 -8.68 16.75
CA ASP A 90 12.41 -9.28 17.84
C ASP A 90 12.80 -10.74 17.53
N GLU A 91 11.97 -11.43 16.77
CA GLU A 91 12.22 -12.79 16.26
C GLU A 91 13.14 -12.79 15.01
N GLY A 92 13.59 -11.62 14.51
CA GLY A 92 14.46 -11.50 13.33
C GLY A 92 13.76 -11.79 12.00
N LEU A 93 12.44 -11.70 11.95
CA LEU A 93 11.61 -12.08 10.80
C LEU A 93 11.32 -10.92 9.82
N THR A 94 11.86 -9.72 10.02
CA THR A 94 11.59 -8.53 9.20
C THR A 94 11.71 -8.84 7.71
N ASP A 95 12.82 -9.42 7.24
CA ASP A 95 13.03 -9.75 5.82
C ASP A 95 11.93 -10.69 5.29
N TYR A 96 11.66 -11.77 6.03
CA TYR A 96 10.62 -12.74 5.66
C TYR A 96 9.24 -12.10 5.54
N ILE A 97 8.83 -11.29 6.52
CA ILE A 97 7.50 -10.67 6.57
C ILE A 97 7.30 -9.69 5.41
N VAL A 98 8.23 -8.75 5.21
CA VAL A 98 8.06 -7.74 4.15
C VAL A 98 8.10 -8.36 2.76
N ARG A 99 8.94 -9.38 2.55
CA ARG A 99 8.98 -10.14 1.29
C ARG A 99 7.71 -10.92 1.03
N ARG A 100 7.17 -11.59 2.03
CA ARG A 100 5.92 -12.36 1.93
C ARG A 100 4.76 -11.44 1.55
N GLN A 101 4.63 -10.30 2.22
CA GLN A 101 3.59 -9.31 1.97
C GLN A 101 3.69 -8.75 0.55
N LEU A 102 4.88 -8.36 0.10
CA LEU A 102 5.08 -7.86 -1.25
C LEU A 102 4.88 -8.96 -2.32
N ALA A 103 5.31 -10.18 -2.05
CA ALA A 103 5.20 -11.30 -2.99
C ALA A 103 3.74 -11.58 -3.40
N ALA A 104 2.79 -11.47 -2.45
CA ALA A 104 1.37 -11.65 -2.75
C ALA A 104 0.87 -10.64 -3.79
N VAL A 105 1.30 -9.38 -3.68
CA VAL A 105 0.96 -8.31 -4.62
C VAL A 105 1.64 -8.56 -5.96
N VAL A 106 2.96 -8.80 -5.98
CA VAL A 106 3.73 -9.08 -7.21
C VAL A 106 3.09 -10.23 -8.00
N HIS A 107 2.72 -11.31 -7.31
CA HIS A 107 2.12 -12.49 -7.95
C HIS A 107 0.79 -12.17 -8.63
N LEU A 108 -0.07 -11.37 -7.98
CA LEU A 108 -1.42 -11.10 -8.47
C LEU A 108 -1.47 -10.00 -9.54
N VAL A 109 -0.66 -8.93 -9.40
CA VAL A 109 -0.69 -7.80 -10.35
C VAL A 109 0.25 -8.00 -11.53
N GLY A 110 1.21 -8.91 -11.42
CA GLY A 110 2.13 -9.25 -12.51
C GLY A 110 2.89 -8.03 -13.06
N PRO A 111 2.86 -7.81 -14.38
CA PRO A 111 3.59 -6.70 -15.02
C PRO A 111 3.19 -5.31 -14.52
N CYS A 112 1.97 -5.14 -14.00
CA CYS A 112 1.47 -3.88 -13.46
C CYS A 112 2.14 -3.49 -12.12
N ILE A 113 3.03 -4.32 -11.58
CA ILE A 113 3.79 -4.00 -10.36
C ILE A 113 4.57 -2.69 -10.48
N SER A 114 4.93 -2.26 -11.68
CA SER A 114 5.63 -1.00 -11.91
C SER A 114 4.77 0.25 -11.68
N GLU A 115 3.46 0.09 -11.51
CA GLU A 115 2.48 1.18 -11.38
C GLU A 115 2.06 1.42 -9.93
N ILE A 116 2.66 0.72 -8.97
CA ILE A 116 2.38 0.90 -7.54
C ILE A 116 3.34 1.91 -6.89
N VAL A 117 2.93 2.38 -5.72
CA VAL A 117 3.83 2.95 -4.70
C VAL A 117 3.91 1.94 -3.55
N LEU A 118 5.10 1.71 -3.03
CA LEU A 118 5.31 0.84 -1.88
C LEU A 118 5.60 1.69 -0.64
N ALA A 119 4.91 1.42 0.46
CA ALA A 119 5.10 2.11 1.73
C ALA A 119 5.55 1.11 2.81
N TYR A 120 6.76 1.28 3.33
CA TYR A 120 7.21 0.54 4.49
C TYR A 120 6.65 1.19 5.76
N GLU A 121 5.90 0.42 6.51
CA GLU A 121 5.38 0.78 7.83
C GLU A 121 6.15 0.01 8.90
N PRO A 122 7.06 0.63 9.66
CA PRO A 122 7.61 0.01 10.86
C PRO A 122 6.51 -0.06 11.93
N VAL A 123 5.65 -1.11 11.89
CA VAL A 123 4.45 -1.23 12.74
C VAL A 123 4.81 -1.14 14.22
N TRP A 124 6.00 -1.61 14.60
CA TRP A 124 6.56 -1.52 15.95
C TRP A 124 6.82 -0.08 16.42
N ALA A 125 6.86 0.88 15.51
CA ALA A 125 7.06 2.30 15.83
C ALA A 125 5.73 3.07 15.95
N ILE A 126 4.65 2.60 15.28
CA ILE A 126 3.38 3.32 15.21
C ILE A 126 2.75 3.43 16.61
N GLY A 127 2.49 4.66 17.07
CA GLY A 127 1.83 4.93 18.34
C GLY A 127 2.65 4.59 19.59
N THR A 128 3.93 4.23 19.44
CA THR A 128 4.80 3.83 20.57
C THR A 128 5.78 4.91 21.03
N GLY A 129 5.86 6.01 20.30
CA GLY A 129 6.90 7.04 20.49
C GLY A 129 8.30 6.62 20.00
N LYS A 130 8.43 5.43 19.42
CA LYS A 130 9.66 4.98 18.74
C LYS A 130 9.65 5.47 17.30
N THR A 131 10.83 5.66 16.74
CA THR A 131 11.02 6.02 15.33
C THR A 131 12.07 5.08 14.72
N ALA A 132 11.81 4.60 13.51
CA ALA A 132 12.81 3.86 12.77
C ALA A 132 13.98 4.80 12.42
N THR A 133 15.22 4.35 12.62
CA THR A 133 16.37 5.11 12.15
C THR A 133 16.46 5.09 10.62
N PRO A 134 17.13 6.06 10.00
CA PRO A 134 17.35 6.06 8.55
C PRO A 134 17.99 4.75 8.06
N GLU A 135 18.92 4.19 8.82
CA GLU A 135 19.61 2.95 8.48
C GLU A 135 18.67 1.75 8.53
N GLN A 136 17.78 1.68 9.53
CA GLN A 136 16.76 0.63 9.64
C GLN A 136 15.77 0.70 8.47
N ALA A 137 15.30 1.89 8.13
CA ALA A 137 14.42 2.10 6.98
C ALA A 137 15.14 1.70 5.67
N GLN A 138 16.40 2.13 5.50
CA GLN A 138 17.19 1.83 4.31
C GLN A 138 17.45 0.33 4.15
N GLN A 139 17.68 -0.41 5.23
CA GLN A 139 17.84 -1.87 5.17
C GLN A 139 16.59 -2.54 4.59
N VAL A 140 15.39 -2.18 5.07
CA VAL A 140 14.13 -2.73 4.56
C VAL A 140 13.87 -2.27 3.12
N HIS A 141 14.12 -1.01 2.80
CA HIS A 141 14.00 -0.50 1.42
C HIS A 141 14.90 -1.27 0.45
N ALA A 142 16.13 -1.61 0.85
CA ALA A 142 17.04 -2.39 0.01
C ALA A 142 16.51 -3.81 -0.26
N ILE A 143 15.93 -4.47 0.76
CA ILE A 143 15.29 -5.79 0.64
C ILE A 143 14.14 -5.72 -0.36
N LEU A 144 13.24 -4.76 -0.20
CA LEU A 144 12.08 -4.56 -1.06
C LEU A 144 12.49 -4.21 -2.49
N ARG A 145 13.48 -3.33 -2.65
CA ARG A 145 14.03 -2.96 -3.97
C ARG A 145 14.60 -4.17 -4.71
N LYS A 146 15.35 -5.01 -4.01
CA LYS A 146 15.92 -6.24 -4.59
C LYS A 146 14.82 -7.20 -5.06
N GLN A 147 13.74 -7.33 -4.31
CA GLN A 147 12.60 -8.17 -4.70
C GLN A 147 11.87 -7.60 -5.93
N LEU A 148 11.67 -6.27 -5.99
CA LEU A 148 11.08 -5.61 -7.15
C LEU A 148 11.95 -5.78 -8.41
N GLN A 149 13.29 -5.70 -8.28
CA GLN A 149 14.22 -5.94 -9.38
C GLN A 149 14.12 -7.34 -9.97
N ALA A 150 13.80 -8.33 -9.15
CA ALA A 150 13.54 -9.69 -9.62
C ALA A 150 12.17 -9.83 -10.33
N ALA A 151 11.23 -8.90 -10.07
CA ALA A 151 9.88 -8.96 -10.60
C ALA A 151 9.68 -8.10 -11.87
N THR A 152 10.46 -7.02 -12.04
CA THR A 152 10.31 -6.10 -13.18
C THR A 152 11.58 -5.32 -13.48
N GLU A 153 11.87 -5.11 -14.76
CA GLU A 153 12.96 -4.24 -15.22
C GLU A 153 12.75 -2.77 -14.82
N LYS A 154 11.49 -2.36 -14.62
CA LYS A 154 11.11 -1.00 -14.21
C LYS A 154 11.17 -0.79 -12.69
N ALA A 155 11.79 -1.69 -11.94
CA ALA A 155 11.88 -1.59 -10.48
C ALA A 155 12.43 -0.23 -10.00
N HIS A 156 13.34 0.38 -10.75
CA HIS A 156 13.94 1.67 -10.39
C HIS A 156 12.95 2.84 -10.39
N THR A 157 11.81 2.74 -11.11
CA THR A 157 10.77 3.78 -11.15
C THR A 157 9.78 3.67 -9.99
N ILE A 158 9.69 2.52 -9.34
CA ILE A 158 8.76 2.28 -8.23
C ILE A 158 9.24 3.05 -7.00
N ARG A 159 8.41 3.95 -6.50
CA ARG A 159 8.71 4.67 -5.26
C ARG A 159 8.56 3.76 -4.05
N ILE A 160 9.54 3.79 -3.16
CA ILE A 160 9.47 3.15 -1.85
C ILE A 160 9.52 4.28 -0.81
N LEU A 161 8.49 4.36 0.00
CA LEU A 161 8.32 5.38 1.03
C LEU A 161 8.44 4.72 2.41
N THR A 162 8.81 5.49 3.43
CA THR A 162 8.60 5.10 4.82
C THR A 162 7.37 5.86 5.33
N ALA A 163 6.36 5.15 5.78
CA ALA A 163 5.27 5.74 6.54
C ALA A 163 5.77 5.96 7.97
N ALA A 164 6.01 7.21 8.33
CA ALA A 164 6.33 7.58 9.69
C ALA A 164 5.03 7.78 10.49
N ALA A 165 5.02 7.31 11.73
CA ALA A 165 3.98 7.64 12.70
C ALA A 165 4.24 9.03 13.28
#